data_ff0d792933161075a788c245976727d1
#
_entry.id   ff0d792933161075a788c245976727d1
#
_cell.length_a   1.000
_cell.length_b   1.000
_cell.length_c   1.000
_cell.angle_alpha   90.00
_cell.angle_beta   90.00
_cell.angle_gamma   90.00
#
_symmetry.space_group_name_H-M   'P 1'
#
loop_
_entity.id
_entity.type
_entity.pdbx_description
1 polymer ?
#
loop_
_entity_poly.entity_id
_entity_poly.type
_entity_poly.pdbx_seq_one_letter_code
_entity_poly.pdbx_strand_id
1 'polypeptide(L)'
;IYFAGQMQNINMLGSSSEIINNLVKSQQYLIDEIYLFQDQFKESLVNAATDITGYGFIGHLKEMVESSNLYRQSNNLEPLKVLLDLFAFKAYPGVFDLIRKDVKSTFFESNKEIFDKIYKVNKQKRIINFLNENSLDQETFNERISLLLDPQTCGPLLISCNRKYENVLKDKWYKVGEVVKM
;
A
#
# COMPACT_ATOMS: atom_id res chain seq x y z
N ILE A 1 6.07 8.83 -9.48
CA ILE A 1 5.52 10.18 -9.81
C ILE A 1 6.58 11.27 -9.64
N TYR A 2 7.26 11.40 -8.49
CA TYR A 2 8.24 12.48 -8.25
C TYR A 2 9.35 12.54 -9.33
N PHE A 3 10.04 11.42 -9.57
CA PHE A 3 11.11 11.38 -10.59
C PHE A 3 10.57 11.59 -12.01
N ALA A 4 9.37 11.09 -12.31
CA ALA A 4 8.72 11.35 -13.58
C ALA A 4 8.43 12.85 -13.78
N GLY A 5 8.00 13.55 -12.74
CA GLY A 5 7.83 15.00 -12.77
C GLY A 5 9.15 15.73 -13.02
N GLN A 6 10.23 15.34 -12.36
CA GLN A 6 11.57 15.90 -12.57
C GLN A 6 12.04 15.73 -14.04
N MET A 7 11.85 14.55 -14.62
CA MET A 7 12.19 14.27 -16.01
C MET A 7 11.38 15.12 -17.01
N GLN A 8 10.18 15.55 -16.63
CA GLN A 8 9.31 16.44 -17.41
C GLN A 8 9.54 17.94 -17.09
N ASN A 9 10.56 18.27 -16.29
CA ASN A 9 10.82 19.63 -15.80
C ASN A 9 9.66 20.25 -14.98
N ILE A 10 8.86 19.40 -14.35
CA ILE A 10 7.80 19.83 -13.43
C ILE A 10 8.36 19.75 -12.02
N ASN A 11 8.77 20.89 -11.47
CA ASN A 11 9.35 20.97 -10.14
C ASN A 11 8.26 20.96 -9.06
N MET A 12 8.45 20.12 -8.06
CA MET A 12 7.71 20.20 -6.78
C MET A 12 8.52 21.05 -5.80
N LEU A 13 7.96 22.16 -5.38
CA LEU A 13 8.57 23.01 -4.37
C LEU A 13 8.54 22.33 -3.00
N GLY A 14 9.69 22.17 -2.37
CA GLY A 14 9.82 21.81 -0.96
C GLY A 14 9.94 20.32 -0.61
N SER A 15 9.76 19.37 -1.54
CA SER A 15 9.72 17.94 -1.21
C SER A 15 10.99 17.15 -1.54
N SER A 16 11.91 17.70 -2.33
CA SER A 16 13.06 16.96 -2.87
C SER A 16 13.99 16.40 -1.80
N SER A 17 14.35 17.21 -0.81
CA SER A 17 15.25 16.79 0.26
C SER A 17 14.60 15.75 1.18
N GLU A 18 13.32 15.90 1.49
CA GLU A 18 12.57 14.95 2.31
C GLU A 18 12.46 13.58 1.61
N ILE A 19 12.10 13.59 0.32
CA ILE A 19 11.99 12.37 -0.48
C ILE A 19 13.34 11.65 -0.55
N ILE A 20 14.43 12.37 -0.89
CA ILE A 20 15.77 11.77 -0.98
C ILE A 20 16.21 11.22 0.37
N ASN A 21 16.03 11.97 1.45
CA ASN A 21 16.36 11.52 2.80
C ASN A 21 15.62 10.26 3.21
N ASN A 22 14.36 10.11 2.79
CA ASN A 22 13.59 8.89 3.06
C ASN A 22 14.02 7.72 2.16
N LEU A 23 14.37 7.97 0.90
CA LEU A 23 14.84 6.93 -0.03
C LEU A 23 16.18 6.29 0.39
N VAL A 24 17.08 7.06 1.00
CA VAL A 24 18.39 6.54 1.47
C VAL A 24 18.31 5.91 2.86
N LYS A 25 17.18 6.03 3.55
CA LYS A 25 17.01 5.52 4.90
C LYS A 25 16.73 4.01 4.87
N SER A 26 17.61 3.23 5.49
CA SER A 26 17.37 1.79 5.65
C SER A 26 16.11 1.54 6.48
N GLN A 27 15.34 0.52 6.09
CA GLN A 27 14.18 0.03 6.84
C GLN A 27 14.53 -1.09 7.83
N GLN A 28 15.82 -1.42 7.98
CA GLN A 28 16.29 -2.49 8.88
C GLN A 28 15.74 -2.33 10.30
N TYR A 29 15.65 -1.09 10.79
CA TYR A 29 15.12 -0.82 12.13
C TYR A 29 13.66 -1.27 12.33
N LEU A 30 12.85 -1.33 11.27
CA LEU A 30 11.48 -1.87 11.34
C LEU A 30 11.48 -3.39 11.48
N ILE A 31 12.40 -4.05 10.80
CA ILE A 31 12.58 -5.51 10.91
C ILE A 31 13.08 -5.87 12.30
N ASP A 32 14.07 -5.14 12.81
CA ASP A 32 14.61 -5.35 14.16
C ASP A 32 13.50 -5.16 15.23
N GLU A 33 12.63 -4.18 15.04
CA GLU A 33 11.48 -3.96 15.91
C GLU A 33 10.48 -5.13 15.89
N ILE A 34 10.17 -5.68 14.71
CA ILE A 34 9.32 -6.87 14.58
C ILE A 34 9.91 -8.05 15.36
N TYR A 35 11.22 -8.30 15.24
CA TYR A 35 11.89 -9.35 16.00
C TYR A 35 11.86 -9.12 17.49
N LEU A 36 12.12 -7.90 17.96
CA LEU A 36 12.02 -7.53 19.39
C LEU A 36 10.62 -7.79 19.94
N PHE A 37 9.58 -7.44 19.19
CA PHE A 37 8.19 -7.71 19.60
C PHE A 37 7.89 -9.20 19.63
N GLN A 38 8.32 -9.97 18.63
CA GLN A 38 8.14 -11.42 18.61
C GLN A 38 8.80 -12.08 19.82
N ASP A 39 10.01 -11.64 20.19
CA ASP A 39 10.70 -12.11 21.38
C ASP A 39 9.98 -11.75 22.68
N GLN A 40 9.47 -10.55 22.77
CA GLN A 40 8.75 -10.06 23.93
C GLN A 40 7.44 -10.81 24.16
N PHE A 41 6.65 -11.01 23.11
CA PHE A 41 5.33 -11.62 23.20
C PHE A 41 5.34 -13.15 23.02
N LYS A 42 6.48 -13.74 22.61
CA LYS A 42 6.63 -15.17 22.28
C LYS A 42 5.61 -15.67 21.26
N GLU A 43 5.11 -14.77 20.43
CA GLU A 43 4.12 -15.03 19.37
C GLU A 43 4.55 -14.36 18.08
N SER A 44 4.11 -14.87 16.93
CA SER A 44 4.29 -14.19 15.67
C SER A 44 3.45 -12.91 15.61
N LEU A 45 4.12 -11.77 15.55
CA LEU A 45 3.47 -10.48 15.36
C LEU A 45 2.90 -10.35 13.94
N VAL A 46 3.64 -10.83 12.96
CA VAL A 46 3.37 -10.65 11.53
C VAL A 46 2.79 -11.93 10.94
N ASN A 47 1.63 -11.82 10.30
CA ASN A 47 0.99 -12.92 9.55
C ASN A 47 1.47 -12.96 8.09
N ALA A 48 1.75 -11.80 7.51
CA ALA A 48 2.28 -11.65 6.15
C ALA A 48 2.99 -10.30 6.04
N ALA A 49 4.01 -10.24 5.20
CA ALA A 49 4.78 -9.02 4.94
C ALA A 49 5.24 -8.97 3.49
N THR A 50 5.36 -7.76 2.95
CA THR A 50 6.00 -7.47 1.67
C THR A 50 6.56 -6.05 1.68
N ASP A 51 7.59 -5.78 0.89
CA ASP A 51 8.03 -4.43 0.56
C ASP A 51 7.24 -3.91 -0.65
N ILE A 52 7.02 -2.61 -0.69
CA ILE A 52 6.31 -1.97 -1.81
C ILE A 52 7.34 -1.44 -2.79
N THR A 53 7.33 -1.99 -4.01
CA THR A 53 8.28 -1.62 -5.07
C THR A 53 7.58 -1.36 -6.42
N GLY A 54 8.02 -1.95 -7.49
CA GLY A 54 7.62 -1.64 -8.88
C GLY A 54 6.14 -1.83 -9.20
N TYR A 55 5.45 -2.75 -8.53
CA TYR A 55 4.01 -2.96 -8.74
C TYR A 55 3.11 -2.00 -7.96
N GLY A 56 3.70 -1.02 -7.26
CA GLY A 56 2.95 -0.10 -6.40
C GLY A 56 2.28 -0.82 -5.22
N PHE A 57 1.55 -0.06 -4.41
CA PHE A 57 0.91 -0.63 -3.23
C PHE A 57 -0.13 -1.72 -3.58
N ILE A 58 -1.00 -1.43 -4.56
CA ILE A 58 -2.10 -2.35 -4.95
C ILE A 58 -1.57 -3.67 -5.49
N GLY A 59 -0.52 -3.65 -6.33
CA GLY A 59 0.04 -4.86 -6.90
C GLY A 59 0.65 -5.77 -5.83
N HIS A 60 1.47 -5.23 -4.94
CA HIS A 60 2.08 -6.01 -3.85
C HIS A 60 1.05 -6.50 -2.83
N LEU A 61 0.05 -5.67 -2.48
CA LEU A 61 -1.05 -6.13 -1.62
C LEU A 61 -1.83 -7.27 -2.27
N LYS A 62 -2.11 -7.18 -3.58
CA LYS A 62 -2.77 -8.25 -4.34
C LYS A 62 -2.01 -9.56 -4.19
N GLU A 63 -0.70 -9.56 -4.48
CA GLU A 63 0.15 -10.75 -4.36
C GLU A 63 0.10 -11.34 -2.96
N MET A 64 0.19 -10.50 -1.93
CA MET A 64 0.14 -10.94 -0.52
C MET A 64 -1.21 -11.60 -0.17
N VAL A 65 -2.34 -11.03 -0.62
CA VAL A 65 -3.68 -11.57 -0.36
C VAL A 65 -3.92 -12.85 -1.15
N GLU A 66 -3.54 -12.90 -2.43
CA GLU A 66 -3.70 -14.09 -3.27
C GLU A 66 -2.89 -15.27 -2.74
N SER A 67 -1.62 -15.06 -2.38
CA SER A 67 -0.77 -16.09 -1.77
C SER A 67 -1.36 -16.61 -0.46
N SER A 68 -1.87 -15.70 0.39
CA SER A 68 -2.56 -16.06 1.62
C SER A 68 -3.82 -16.90 1.34
N ASN A 69 -4.60 -16.53 0.33
CA ASN A 69 -5.83 -17.23 -0.03
C ASN A 69 -5.57 -18.61 -0.65
N LEU A 70 -4.50 -18.76 -1.42
CA LEU A 70 -4.06 -20.09 -1.91
C LEU A 70 -3.72 -21.03 -0.75
N TYR A 71 -2.94 -20.55 0.22
CA TYR A 71 -2.63 -21.31 1.43
C TYR A 71 -3.91 -21.68 2.21
N ARG A 72 -4.83 -20.74 2.38
CA ARG A 72 -6.09 -20.95 3.10
C ARG A 72 -6.99 -21.96 2.40
N GLN A 73 -7.09 -21.88 1.08
CA GLN A 73 -7.85 -22.85 0.27
C GLN A 73 -7.29 -24.27 0.44
N SER A 74 -5.97 -24.44 0.40
CA SER A 74 -5.32 -25.74 0.61
C SER A 74 -5.58 -26.33 2.01
N ASN A 75 -5.92 -25.47 2.98
CA ASN A 75 -6.21 -25.87 4.36
C ASN A 75 -7.71 -25.79 4.72
N ASN A 76 -8.61 -25.71 3.73
CA ASN A 76 -10.06 -25.59 3.91
C ASN A 76 -10.47 -24.41 4.82
N LEU A 77 -9.75 -23.29 4.75
CA LEU A 77 -10.04 -22.06 5.48
C LEU A 77 -10.74 -21.06 4.57
N GLU A 78 -11.65 -20.25 5.14
CA GLU A 78 -12.33 -19.18 4.40
C GLU A 78 -11.34 -18.19 3.81
N PRO A 79 -11.52 -17.77 2.54
CA PRO A 79 -10.65 -16.76 1.92
C PRO A 79 -10.76 -15.41 2.62
N LEU A 80 -9.74 -14.59 2.43
CA LEU A 80 -9.61 -13.25 3.00
C LEU A 80 -9.78 -12.18 1.92
N LYS A 81 -10.25 -11.03 2.35
CA LYS A 81 -10.20 -9.77 1.59
C LYS A 81 -9.69 -8.66 2.47
N VAL A 82 -9.25 -7.56 1.84
CA VAL A 82 -8.78 -6.38 2.54
C VAL A 82 -9.73 -5.21 2.29
N LEU A 83 -10.00 -4.47 3.35
CA LEU A 83 -10.71 -3.20 3.33
C LEU A 83 -9.70 -2.09 3.55
N LEU A 84 -9.40 -1.29 2.52
CA LEU A 84 -8.44 -0.19 2.58
C LEU A 84 -9.12 1.13 2.88
N ASP A 85 -8.50 1.94 3.72
CA ASP A 85 -8.83 3.35 3.88
C ASP A 85 -7.93 4.19 2.96
N LEU A 86 -8.50 4.75 1.90
CA LEU A 86 -7.77 5.57 0.93
C LEU A 86 -7.17 6.85 1.55
N PHE A 87 -7.73 7.35 2.65
CA PHE A 87 -7.23 8.54 3.33
C PHE A 87 -6.11 8.25 4.33
N ALA A 88 -5.89 6.99 4.71
CA ALA A 88 -4.79 6.61 5.58
C ALA A 88 -3.41 6.71 4.90
N PHE A 89 -3.38 6.78 3.56
CA PHE A 89 -2.14 6.91 2.79
C PHE A 89 -1.68 8.37 2.73
N LYS A 90 -0.49 8.61 3.25
CA LYS A 90 0.16 9.92 3.18
C LYS A 90 0.92 10.05 1.86
N ALA A 91 0.85 11.23 1.26
CA ALA A 91 1.62 11.61 0.09
C ALA A 91 2.59 12.74 0.44
N TYR A 92 3.72 12.78 -0.24
CA TYR A 92 4.60 13.96 -0.15
C TYR A 92 3.90 15.20 -0.69
N PRO A 93 4.22 16.39 -0.16
CA PRO A 93 3.66 17.66 -0.67
C PRO A 93 3.82 17.79 -2.18
N GLY A 94 2.75 18.19 -2.88
CA GLY A 94 2.74 18.39 -4.34
C GLY A 94 2.51 17.11 -5.18
N VAL A 95 2.46 15.91 -4.59
CA VAL A 95 2.21 14.66 -5.35
C VAL A 95 0.86 14.69 -6.06
N PHE A 96 -0.20 15.16 -5.40
CA PHE A 96 -1.52 15.27 -6.04
C PHE A 96 -1.55 16.30 -7.16
N ASP A 97 -0.74 17.37 -7.08
CA ASP A 97 -0.62 18.32 -8.19
C ASP A 97 0.03 17.70 -9.43
N LEU A 98 1.00 16.79 -9.22
CA LEU A 98 1.57 16.00 -10.33
C LEU A 98 0.56 15.02 -10.90
N ILE A 99 -0.23 14.34 -10.07
CA ILE A 99 -1.30 13.44 -10.51
C ILE A 99 -2.32 14.20 -11.37
N ARG A 100 -2.78 15.39 -10.93
CA ARG A 100 -3.72 16.24 -11.68
C ARG A 100 -3.13 16.75 -13.02
N LYS A 101 -1.82 16.87 -13.10
CA LYS A 101 -1.10 17.19 -14.37
C LYS A 101 -0.82 15.96 -15.22
N ASP A 102 -1.41 14.83 -14.91
CA ASP A 102 -1.25 13.54 -15.58
C ASP A 102 0.21 13.04 -15.65
N VAL A 103 1.03 13.41 -14.66
CA VAL A 103 2.38 12.89 -14.54
C VAL A 103 2.33 11.45 -14.07
N LYS A 104 2.89 10.55 -14.86
CA LYS A 104 2.90 9.11 -14.61
C LYS A 104 4.32 8.56 -14.66
N SER A 105 4.59 7.57 -13.84
CA SER A 105 5.81 6.77 -13.90
C SER A 105 5.73 5.71 -15.00
N THR A 106 6.85 5.13 -15.38
CA THR A 106 6.96 4.18 -16.49
C THR A 106 6.03 2.95 -16.33
N PHE A 107 5.88 2.45 -15.11
CA PHE A 107 5.06 1.26 -14.84
C PHE A 107 3.61 1.56 -14.44
N PHE A 108 3.22 2.83 -14.45
CA PHE A 108 1.87 3.22 -14.00
C PHE A 108 0.76 2.51 -14.78
N GLU A 109 0.84 2.48 -16.11
CA GLU A 109 -0.22 1.88 -16.95
C GLU A 109 -0.33 0.35 -16.73
N SER A 110 0.80 -0.36 -16.60
CA SER A 110 0.78 -1.79 -16.28
C SER A 110 0.19 -2.07 -14.91
N ASN A 111 0.50 -1.24 -13.90
CA ASN A 111 -0.08 -1.35 -12.57
C ASN A 111 -1.58 -1.03 -12.59
N LYS A 112 -2.00 -0.08 -13.42
CA LYS A 112 -3.42 0.24 -13.63
C LYS A 112 -4.19 -0.93 -14.23
N GLU A 113 -3.61 -1.66 -15.20
CA GLU A 113 -4.23 -2.88 -15.74
C GLU A 113 -4.45 -3.96 -14.66
N ILE A 114 -3.50 -4.12 -13.73
CA ILE A 114 -3.64 -5.03 -12.58
C ILE A 114 -4.82 -4.59 -11.72
N PHE A 115 -4.88 -3.31 -11.38
CA PHE A 115 -5.98 -2.73 -10.59
C PHE A 115 -7.32 -2.92 -11.29
N ASP A 116 -7.43 -2.61 -12.58
CA ASP A 116 -8.67 -2.74 -13.34
C ASP A 116 -9.20 -4.19 -13.32
N LYS A 117 -8.33 -5.18 -13.41
CA LYS A 117 -8.72 -6.60 -13.30
C LYS A 117 -9.30 -6.93 -11.93
N ILE A 118 -8.75 -6.39 -10.85
CA ILE A 118 -9.26 -6.57 -9.48
C ILE A 118 -10.58 -5.80 -9.32
N TYR A 119 -10.61 -4.56 -9.78
CA TYR A 119 -11.72 -3.63 -9.52
C TYR A 119 -12.99 -3.97 -10.31
N LYS A 120 -12.86 -4.49 -11.54
CA LYS A 120 -13.98 -4.92 -12.38
C LYS A 120 -14.70 -6.17 -11.89
N VAL A 121 -14.10 -6.92 -10.97
CA VAL A 121 -14.76 -8.07 -10.33
C VAL A 121 -15.92 -7.57 -9.46
N ASN A 122 -17.01 -8.35 -9.39
CA ASN A 122 -18.12 -8.04 -8.49
C ASN A 122 -17.62 -7.73 -7.08
N LYS A 123 -18.08 -6.63 -6.48
CA LYS A 123 -17.62 -6.11 -5.19
C LYS A 123 -17.60 -7.15 -4.07
N GLN A 124 -18.56 -8.08 -4.08
CA GLN A 124 -18.61 -9.17 -3.09
C GLN A 124 -17.45 -10.17 -3.24
N LYS A 125 -16.92 -10.32 -4.45
CA LYS A 125 -15.82 -11.25 -4.77
C LYS A 125 -14.45 -10.56 -4.87
N ARG A 126 -14.38 -9.24 -4.67
CA ARG A 126 -13.12 -8.51 -4.70
C ARG A 126 -12.28 -8.86 -3.49
N ILE A 127 -11.01 -9.13 -3.71
CA ILE A 127 -10.03 -9.34 -2.64
C ILE A 127 -9.53 -8.04 -2.01
N ILE A 128 -9.68 -6.91 -2.72
CA ILE A 128 -9.36 -5.57 -2.22
C ILE A 128 -10.60 -4.68 -2.42
N ASN A 129 -11.09 -4.09 -1.36
CA ASN A 129 -12.20 -3.13 -1.33
C ASN A 129 -11.77 -1.85 -0.62
N PHE A 130 -12.49 -0.77 -0.82
CA PHE A 130 -12.18 0.53 -0.25
C PHE A 130 -13.31 0.99 0.67
N LEU A 131 -12.97 1.38 1.89
CA LEU A 131 -13.95 1.76 2.93
C LEU A 131 -14.82 2.93 2.49
N ASN A 132 -14.22 3.92 1.82
CA ASN A 132 -14.87 5.18 1.44
C ASN A 132 -15.29 5.22 -0.05
N GLU A 133 -15.32 4.08 -0.76
CA GLU A 133 -15.58 4.02 -2.21
C GLU A 133 -16.88 4.75 -2.62
N ASN A 134 -17.96 4.59 -1.85
CA ASN A 134 -19.27 5.13 -2.20
C ASN A 134 -19.46 6.61 -1.77
N SER A 135 -18.58 7.16 -0.97
CA SER A 135 -18.66 8.54 -0.46
C SER A 135 -17.72 9.51 -1.18
N LEU A 136 -16.84 8.99 -2.04
CA LEU A 136 -15.91 9.79 -2.83
C LEU A 136 -16.49 10.13 -4.20
N ASP A 137 -16.24 11.36 -4.65
CA ASP A 137 -16.38 11.67 -6.06
C ASP A 137 -15.32 10.91 -6.89
N GLN A 138 -15.60 10.76 -8.18
CA GLN A 138 -14.76 9.96 -9.07
C GLN A 138 -13.34 10.54 -9.22
N GLU A 139 -13.19 11.85 -9.20
CA GLU A 139 -11.90 12.51 -9.34
C GLU A 139 -11.01 12.22 -8.13
N THR A 140 -11.51 12.46 -6.92
CA THR A 140 -10.82 12.14 -5.67
C THR A 140 -10.48 10.66 -5.57
N PHE A 141 -11.41 9.77 -5.93
CA PHE A 141 -11.13 8.33 -5.95
C PHE A 141 -9.97 8.00 -6.90
N ASN A 142 -9.99 8.52 -8.13
CA ASN A 142 -8.95 8.27 -9.12
C ASN A 142 -7.59 8.82 -8.69
N GLU A 143 -7.54 10.00 -8.07
CA GLU A 143 -6.30 10.57 -7.52
C GLU A 143 -5.69 9.66 -6.44
N ARG A 144 -6.52 9.18 -5.50
CA ARG A 144 -6.08 8.28 -4.44
C ARG A 144 -5.61 6.93 -4.97
N ILE A 145 -6.31 6.36 -5.94
CA ILE A 145 -5.89 5.13 -6.62
C ILE A 145 -4.57 5.36 -7.37
N SER A 146 -4.42 6.48 -8.06
CA SER A 146 -3.18 6.81 -8.78
C SER A 146 -1.95 6.83 -7.85
N LEU A 147 -2.11 7.35 -6.63
CA LEU A 147 -1.06 7.30 -5.60
C LEU A 147 -0.66 5.85 -5.27
N LEU A 148 -1.63 4.93 -5.16
CA LEU A 148 -1.39 3.55 -4.79
C LEU A 148 -0.87 2.67 -5.93
N LEU A 149 -1.01 3.15 -7.17
CA LEU A 149 -0.49 2.48 -8.37
C LEU A 149 0.95 2.91 -8.70
N ASP A 150 1.40 4.03 -8.13
CA ASP A 150 2.73 4.55 -8.43
C ASP A 150 3.84 3.60 -7.97
N PRO A 151 4.74 3.18 -8.87
CA PRO A 151 5.92 2.39 -8.50
C PRO A 151 6.77 3.11 -7.47
N GLN A 152 7.28 2.37 -6.50
CA GLN A 152 8.16 2.87 -5.47
C GLN A 152 9.58 2.31 -5.66
N THR A 153 10.59 3.17 -5.59
CA THR A 153 12.00 2.74 -5.72
C THR A 153 12.48 2.10 -4.41
N CYS A 154 12.14 2.72 -3.28
CA CYS A 154 12.40 2.23 -1.93
C CYS A 154 11.13 2.45 -1.11
N GLY A 155 10.11 1.67 -1.42
CA GLY A 155 8.81 1.83 -0.79
C GLY A 155 8.76 1.30 0.64
N PRO A 156 7.67 1.58 1.35
CA PRO A 156 7.52 1.15 2.73
C PRO A 156 7.33 -0.36 2.84
N LEU A 157 7.61 -0.89 4.02
CA LEU A 157 7.24 -2.24 4.39
C LEU A 157 5.73 -2.29 4.70
N LEU A 158 5.02 -3.26 4.11
CA LEU A 158 3.63 -3.57 4.41
C LEU A 158 3.56 -4.86 5.23
N ILE A 159 2.87 -4.82 6.35
CA ILE A 159 2.65 -6.00 7.19
C ILE A 159 1.16 -6.22 7.46
N SER A 160 0.77 -7.46 7.64
CA SER A 160 -0.48 -7.86 8.23
C SER A 160 -0.21 -8.44 9.61
N CYS A 161 -0.88 -7.93 10.63
CA CYS A 161 -0.70 -8.36 12.01
C CYS A 161 -2.05 -8.58 12.71
N ASN A 162 -2.01 -9.21 13.89
CA ASN A 162 -3.20 -9.37 14.71
C ASN A 162 -3.61 -8.02 15.31
N ARG A 163 -4.91 -7.70 15.29
CA ARG A 163 -5.50 -6.45 15.81
C ARG A 163 -5.10 -6.15 17.27
N LYS A 164 -4.84 -7.16 18.09
CA LYS A 164 -4.39 -6.97 19.48
C LYS A 164 -3.10 -6.16 19.61
N TYR A 165 -2.28 -6.10 18.53
CA TYR A 165 -1.01 -5.36 18.49
C TYR A 165 -1.14 -3.94 17.94
N GLU A 166 -2.33 -3.49 17.54
CA GLU A 166 -2.55 -2.16 16.93
C GLU A 166 -2.01 -1.03 17.82
N ASN A 167 -2.27 -1.09 19.13
CA ASN A 167 -1.78 -0.07 20.07
C ASN A 167 -0.27 -0.07 20.27
N VAL A 168 0.38 -1.20 20.08
CA VAL A 168 1.84 -1.34 20.22
C VAL A 168 2.58 -0.80 19.00
N LEU A 169 1.97 -0.94 17.83
CA LEU A 169 2.57 -0.55 16.54
C LEU A 169 2.35 0.92 16.16
N LYS A 170 1.34 1.59 16.72
CA LYS A 170 0.84 2.91 16.28
C LYS A 170 1.86 4.04 16.20
N ASP A 171 2.97 3.96 16.94
CA ASP A 171 3.96 5.05 16.98
C ASP A 171 4.87 5.09 15.75
N LYS A 172 5.06 3.95 15.07
CA LYS A 172 5.94 3.81 13.91
C LYS A 172 5.24 3.28 12.66
N TRP A 173 4.08 2.64 12.84
CA TRP A 173 3.32 2.00 11.78
C TRP A 173 1.99 2.72 11.56
N TYR A 174 1.60 2.85 10.31
CA TYR A 174 0.32 3.44 9.93
C TYR A 174 -0.66 2.33 9.56
N LYS A 175 -1.82 2.32 10.22
CA LYS A 175 -2.91 1.45 9.82
C LYS A 175 -3.53 1.97 8.54
N VAL A 176 -3.50 1.17 7.49
CA VAL A 176 -4.05 1.52 6.16
C VAL A 176 -5.29 0.72 5.79
N GLY A 177 -5.64 -0.28 6.60
CA GLY A 177 -6.81 -1.11 6.33
C GLY A 177 -6.99 -2.25 7.31
N GLU A 178 -7.93 -3.12 6.99
CA GLU A 178 -8.25 -4.30 7.77
C GLU A 178 -8.39 -5.54 6.89
N VAL A 179 -7.90 -6.68 7.38
CA VAL A 179 -8.10 -7.98 6.76
C VAL A 179 -9.34 -8.63 7.36
N VAL A 180 -10.26 -9.03 6.52
CA VAL A 180 -11.52 -9.69 6.94
C VAL A 180 -11.78 -10.94 6.11
N LYS A 181 -12.63 -11.84 6.60
CA LYS A 181 -13.09 -13.00 5.83
C LYS A 181 -14.01 -12.55 4.70
N MET A 182 -14.00 -13.29 3.60
CA MET A 182 -14.90 -13.05 2.47
C MET A 182 -16.31 -13.54 2.76
#